data_c1edc9ffa5dd266a1cdbe0209e3591d6
#
_entry.id   c1edc9ffa5dd266a1cdbe0209e3591d6
#
_cell.length_a   1.000
_cell.length_b   1.000
_cell.length_c   1.000
_cell.angle_alpha   90.00
_cell.angle_beta   90.00
_cell.angle_gamma   90.00
#
_symmetry.space_group_name_H-M   'P 1'
#
loop_
_entity.id
_entity.type
_entity.pdbx_description
1 polymer ?
#
loop_
_entity_poly.entity_id
_entity_poly.type
_entity_poly.pdbx_seq_one_letter_code
_entity_poly.pdbx_strand_id
1 'polypeptide(L)'
;MTKHRLVALLLVAIVCCASLPGRADDKKDDVDDIGNRKVAHRSIISEEKEIAIGKQYADQIDKQAKILKDPVINEYVNRVAQNLARNSDLKIPLTIKVIDDPAINAFTLPGGFMYLNTGTLMAADEEDQVAGVIAHEIGHAAARHWAQQMTRATIMQFAMIPMMFIPMSYPVYMGVMEAYMNGVPLAFLKFSRKDEQEADFLGLQYMYKAGYDPNAFVGFFGKVMDEERRSPGSMAKVFADHPPTGDRIIASEEEIQKILPKRPEYLVSTSEFDDIKARMQTLITQRKRQSKGDTGPTLRKRSTPDSTSTPTQSGKQGGDSGDDQPPVLQRRD
;
A
#
# COMPACT_ATOMS: atom_id res chain seq x y z
N MET A 1 46.99 13.47 23.81
CA MET A 1 45.67 12.86 23.65
C MET A 1 45.84 11.52 22.96
N THR A 2 45.46 10.42 23.62
CA THR A 2 45.58 9.07 23.03
C THR A 2 44.63 8.92 21.86
N LYS A 3 45.04 8.21 20.79
CA LYS A 3 44.21 7.93 19.60
C LYS A 3 42.79 7.47 19.93
N HIS A 4 42.60 6.74 21.02
CA HIS A 4 41.31 6.28 21.51
C HIS A 4 40.36 7.41 21.98
N ARG A 5 40.88 8.49 22.56
CA ARG A 5 40.08 9.66 22.97
C ARG A 5 39.60 10.48 21.77
N LEU A 6 40.39 10.53 20.69
CA LEU A 6 40.03 11.23 19.47
C LEU A 6 38.92 10.51 18.73
N VAL A 7 38.96 9.15 18.65
CA VAL A 7 37.92 8.32 18.03
C VAL A 7 36.62 8.38 18.86
N ALA A 8 36.71 8.34 20.19
CA ALA A 8 35.55 8.48 21.07
C ALA A 8 34.87 9.86 20.93
N LEU A 9 35.68 10.94 20.81
CA LEU A 9 35.16 12.29 20.59
C LEU A 9 34.52 12.47 19.20
N LEU A 10 35.05 11.82 18.17
CA LEU A 10 34.46 11.81 16.82
C LEU A 10 33.14 11.04 16.79
N LEU A 11 33.05 9.89 17.47
CA LEU A 11 31.81 9.11 17.60
C LEU A 11 30.74 9.88 18.38
N VAL A 12 31.08 10.54 19.47
CA VAL A 12 30.17 11.39 20.25
C VAL A 12 29.71 12.60 19.43
N ALA A 13 30.59 13.23 18.63
CA ALA A 13 30.22 14.34 17.77
C ALA A 13 29.26 13.92 16.65
N ILE A 14 29.43 12.72 16.07
CA ILE A 14 28.53 12.18 15.04
C ILE A 14 27.16 11.86 15.65
N VAL A 15 27.10 11.31 16.85
CA VAL A 15 25.83 11.00 17.57
C VAL A 15 25.12 12.30 18.00
N CYS A 16 25.87 13.33 18.45
CA CYS A 16 25.27 14.62 18.82
C CYS A 16 24.75 15.41 17.60
N CYS A 17 25.36 15.30 16.42
CA CYS A 17 24.85 15.95 15.22
C CYS A 17 23.56 15.31 14.69
N ALA A 18 23.29 14.03 15.05
CA ALA A 18 22.06 13.32 14.68
C ALA A 18 20.83 13.72 15.52
N SER A 19 21.02 14.45 16.61
CA SER A 19 19.97 14.79 17.58
C SER A 19 19.69 16.29 17.70
N LEU A 20 19.98 17.09 16.66
CA LEU A 20 19.47 18.46 16.62
C LEU A 20 17.94 18.39 16.47
N PRO A 21 17.14 18.85 17.46
CA PRO A 21 15.71 18.95 17.28
C PRO A 21 15.46 19.93 16.14
N GLY A 22 14.86 19.42 15.07
CA GLY A 22 14.31 20.27 14.04
C GLY A 22 13.36 21.23 14.73
N ARG A 23 13.57 22.54 14.56
CA ARG A 23 12.66 23.57 15.01
C ARG A 23 11.31 23.25 14.36
N ALA A 24 10.30 22.93 15.19
CA ALA A 24 8.94 22.73 14.71
C ALA A 24 8.55 23.95 13.90
N ASP A 25 8.18 23.72 12.65
CA ASP A 25 7.74 24.80 11.77
C ASP A 25 6.27 25.00 12.10
N ASP A 26 5.95 26.09 12.84
CA ASP A 26 4.60 26.47 13.29
C ASP A 26 3.59 26.59 12.13
N LYS A 27 4.04 26.43 10.89
CA LYS A 27 3.21 26.51 9.67
C LYS A 27 2.57 25.21 9.23
N LYS A 28 2.92 24.07 9.84
CA LYS A 28 2.33 22.77 9.45
C LYS A 28 0.87 22.63 9.87
N ASP A 29 0.42 23.46 10.81
CA ASP A 29 -0.95 23.48 11.34
C ASP A 29 -1.91 24.31 10.47
N ASP A 30 -1.37 25.12 9.55
CA ASP A 30 -2.17 25.96 8.68
C ASP A 30 -2.72 25.17 7.48
N VAL A 31 -4.00 24.79 7.56
CA VAL A 31 -4.68 24.04 6.50
C VAL A 31 -4.93 24.86 5.24
N ASP A 32 -4.93 26.18 5.33
CA ASP A 32 -5.12 27.06 4.18
C ASP A 32 -3.85 27.16 3.33
N ASP A 33 -2.67 26.98 3.94
CA ASP A 33 -1.37 26.99 3.26
C ASP A 33 -0.96 25.61 2.69
N ILE A 34 -1.84 24.59 2.76
CA ILE A 34 -1.60 23.27 2.15
C ILE A 34 -1.29 23.44 0.66
N GLY A 35 -0.20 22.81 0.22
CA GLY A 35 0.37 22.93 -1.12
C GLY A 35 1.55 23.91 -1.19
N ASN A 36 1.74 24.80 -0.21
CA ASN A 36 2.86 25.73 -0.14
C ASN A 36 3.80 25.47 1.05
N ARG A 37 3.41 24.57 1.94
CA ARG A 37 4.18 24.22 3.15
C ARG A 37 5.41 23.39 2.82
N LYS A 38 6.41 23.46 3.68
CA LYS A 38 7.64 22.62 3.61
C LYS A 38 7.51 21.46 4.58
N VAL A 39 6.77 20.44 4.20
CA VAL A 39 6.60 19.22 5.00
C VAL A 39 7.70 18.17 4.75
N ALA A 40 8.34 18.20 3.59
CA ALA A 40 9.35 17.24 3.19
C ALA A 40 10.60 17.29 4.08
N HIS A 41 10.99 16.12 4.60
CA HIS A 41 12.23 15.98 5.36
C HIS A 41 13.47 16.14 4.49
N ARG A 42 14.55 16.63 5.10
CA ARG A 42 15.85 16.70 4.44
C ARG A 42 16.37 15.28 4.16
N SER A 43 16.85 15.08 2.94
CA SER A 43 17.44 13.83 2.49
C SER A 43 18.68 14.07 1.65
N ILE A 44 19.63 13.12 1.71
CA ILE A 44 20.78 13.06 0.79
C ILE A 44 20.38 12.51 -0.59
N ILE A 45 19.14 11.99 -0.70
CA ILE A 45 18.59 11.45 -1.94
C ILE A 45 17.76 12.55 -2.60
N SER A 46 18.11 12.90 -3.85
CA SER A 46 17.32 13.84 -4.65
C SER A 46 15.95 13.26 -5.03
N GLU A 47 14.99 14.09 -5.40
CA GLU A 47 13.64 13.65 -5.81
C GLU A 47 13.71 12.78 -7.07
N GLU A 48 14.56 13.14 -8.03
CA GLU A 48 14.74 12.36 -9.27
C GLU A 48 15.28 10.96 -8.98
N LYS A 49 16.24 10.85 -8.05
CA LYS A 49 16.79 9.55 -7.62
C LYS A 49 15.75 8.75 -6.85
N GLU A 50 14.94 9.40 -6.02
CA GLU A 50 13.83 8.77 -5.30
C GLU A 50 12.79 8.19 -6.27
N ILE A 51 12.38 8.95 -7.29
CA ILE A 51 11.46 8.50 -8.35
C ILE A 51 12.07 7.32 -9.13
N ALA A 52 13.35 7.38 -9.47
CA ALA A 52 14.02 6.29 -10.20
C ALA A 52 14.06 4.98 -9.39
N ILE A 53 14.34 5.07 -8.09
CA ILE A 53 14.33 3.92 -7.18
C ILE A 53 12.91 3.37 -7.05
N GLY A 54 11.92 4.23 -6.81
CA GLY A 54 10.53 3.85 -6.67
C GLY A 54 10.00 3.15 -7.92
N LYS A 55 10.37 3.65 -9.11
CA LYS A 55 10.02 3.00 -10.37
C LYS A 55 10.57 1.57 -10.47
N GLN A 56 11.81 1.34 -10.04
CA GLN A 56 12.40 0.00 -10.04
C GLN A 56 11.64 -0.96 -9.13
N TYR A 57 11.25 -0.51 -7.93
CA TYR A 57 10.42 -1.30 -7.02
C TYR A 57 9.01 -1.52 -7.59
N ALA A 58 8.39 -0.49 -8.17
CA ALA A 58 7.10 -0.61 -8.81
C ALA A 58 7.11 -1.63 -9.95
N ASP A 59 8.14 -1.62 -10.80
CA ASP A 59 8.32 -2.60 -11.89
C ASP A 59 8.49 -4.05 -11.36
N GLN A 60 9.06 -4.22 -10.16
CA GLN A 60 9.17 -5.53 -9.50
C GLN A 60 7.82 -6.00 -8.93
N ILE A 61 7.11 -5.09 -8.25
CA ILE A 61 5.78 -5.39 -7.70
C ILE A 61 4.80 -5.73 -8.82
N ASP A 62 4.80 -4.97 -9.91
CA ASP A 62 3.93 -5.21 -11.06
C ASP A 62 4.13 -6.61 -11.69
N LYS A 63 5.33 -7.18 -11.56
CA LYS A 63 5.63 -8.54 -12.05
C LYS A 63 5.21 -9.63 -11.07
N GLN A 64 5.17 -9.34 -9.78
CA GLN A 64 4.93 -10.31 -8.71
C GLN A 64 3.49 -10.27 -8.19
N ALA A 65 2.92 -9.07 -8.09
CA ALA A 65 1.58 -8.86 -7.59
C ALA A 65 0.53 -9.04 -8.70
N LYS A 66 -0.63 -9.49 -8.32
CA LYS A 66 -1.78 -9.58 -9.22
C LYS A 66 -2.45 -8.21 -9.31
N ILE A 67 -2.00 -7.39 -10.26
CA ILE A 67 -2.61 -6.08 -10.51
C ILE A 67 -4.02 -6.25 -11.05
N LEU A 68 -4.98 -5.55 -10.45
CA LEU A 68 -6.37 -5.55 -10.89
C LEU A 68 -6.49 -4.84 -12.25
N LYS A 69 -7.03 -5.54 -13.25
CA LYS A 69 -7.16 -5.03 -14.63
C LYS A 69 -8.53 -4.42 -14.96
N ASP A 70 -9.37 -4.21 -13.94
CA ASP A 70 -10.69 -3.60 -14.13
C ASP A 70 -10.54 -2.08 -14.29
N PRO A 71 -10.87 -1.51 -15.49
CA PRO A 71 -10.64 -0.09 -15.75
C PRO A 71 -11.53 0.82 -14.90
N VAL A 72 -12.76 0.39 -14.59
CA VAL A 72 -13.73 1.20 -13.82
C VAL A 72 -13.24 1.39 -12.39
N ILE A 73 -12.78 0.32 -11.75
CA ILE A 73 -12.26 0.37 -10.39
C ILE A 73 -10.96 1.17 -10.34
N ASN A 74 -10.06 0.96 -11.29
CA ASN A 74 -8.80 1.70 -11.34
C ASN A 74 -9.00 3.20 -11.58
N GLU A 75 -9.94 3.58 -12.45
CA GLU A 75 -10.27 4.98 -12.71
C GLU A 75 -10.86 5.65 -11.47
N TYR A 76 -11.79 4.97 -10.79
CA TYR A 76 -12.36 5.45 -9.52
C TYR A 76 -11.28 5.71 -8.48
N VAL A 77 -10.45 4.70 -8.19
CA VAL A 77 -9.38 4.81 -7.19
C VAL A 77 -8.39 5.91 -7.56
N ASN A 78 -8.02 6.00 -8.85
CA ASN A 78 -7.14 7.07 -9.32
C ASN A 78 -7.77 8.45 -9.13
N ARG A 79 -9.07 8.63 -9.38
CA ARG A 79 -9.76 9.91 -9.19
C ARG A 79 -9.76 10.34 -7.73
N VAL A 80 -10.08 9.45 -6.79
CA VAL A 80 -10.01 9.72 -5.34
C VAL A 80 -8.58 10.11 -4.94
N ALA A 81 -7.58 9.34 -5.37
CA ALA A 81 -6.17 9.59 -5.06
C ALA A 81 -5.67 10.92 -5.64
N GLN A 82 -6.02 11.24 -6.88
CA GLN A 82 -5.63 12.51 -7.52
C GLN A 82 -6.35 13.71 -6.88
N ASN A 83 -7.58 13.54 -6.40
CA ASN A 83 -8.27 14.59 -5.64
C ASN A 83 -7.50 14.92 -4.34
N LEU A 84 -7.12 13.89 -3.58
CA LEU A 84 -6.32 14.06 -2.36
C LEU A 84 -4.93 14.63 -2.66
N ALA A 85 -4.23 14.15 -3.69
CA ALA A 85 -2.91 14.64 -4.07
C ALA A 85 -2.91 16.12 -4.43
N ARG A 86 -3.92 16.59 -5.17
CA ARG A 86 -4.06 18.04 -5.50
C ARG A 86 -4.35 18.91 -4.26
N ASN A 87 -4.92 18.31 -3.22
CA ASN A 87 -5.24 18.97 -1.95
C ASN A 87 -4.22 18.61 -0.86
N SER A 88 -2.97 18.34 -1.24
CA SER A 88 -1.88 17.95 -0.34
C SER A 88 -0.61 18.77 -0.61
N ASP A 89 0.41 18.53 0.20
CA ASP A 89 1.76 19.10 0.02
C ASP A 89 2.65 18.24 -0.89
N LEU A 90 2.12 17.21 -1.54
CA LEU A 90 2.86 16.33 -2.44
C LEU A 90 3.37 17.11 -3.66
N LYS A 91 4.68 17.05 -3.91
CA LYS A 91 5.34 17.78 -5.01
C LYS A 91 5.65 16.93 -6.22
N ILE A 92 5.57 15.60 -6.06
CA ILE A 92 5.86 14.62 -7.11
C ILE A 92 4.56 14.03 -7.66
N PRO A 93 4.54 13.54 -8.91
CA PRO A 93 3.37 12.86 -9.46
C PRO A 93 2.99 11.62 -8.64
N LEU A 94 1.70 11.47 -8.36
CA LEU A 94 1.16 10.26 -7.74
C LEU A 94 0.72 9.27 -8.81
N THR A 95 1.19 8.03 -8.72
CA THR A 95 0.73 6.90 -9.54
C THR A 95 0.15 5.84 -8.61
N ILE A 96 -1.15 5.53 -8.74
CA ILE A 96 -1.80 4.52 -7.91
C ILE A 96 -2.24 3.32 -8.75
N LYS A 97 -2.06 2.11 -8.19
CA LYS A 97 -2.53 0.84 -8.78
C LYS A 97 -3.27 0.03 -7.72
N VAL A 98 -4.23 -0.76 -8.18
CA VAL A 98 -4.98 -1.67 -7.30
C VAL A 98 -4.41 -3.08 -7.42
N ILE A 99 -4.05 -3.68 -6.28
CA ILE A 99 -3.64 -5.08 -6.19
C ILE A 99 -4.86 -5.93 -5.82
N ASP A 100 -5.05 -7.01 -6.55
CA ASP A 100 -6.08 -8.02 -6.28
C ASP A 100 -5.66 -8.94 -5.12
N ASP A 101 -5.69 -8.39 -3.92
CA ASP A 101 -5.37 -9.07 -2.67
C ASP A 101 -6.45 -8.78 -1.63
N PRO A 102 -7.05 -9.82 -0.98
CA PRO A 102 -8.07 -9.63 0.05
C PRO A 102 -7.54 -9.04 1.36
N ALA A 103 -6.23 -8.96 1.55
CA ALA A 103 -5.65 -8.30 2.73
C ALA A 103 -5.98 -6.81 2.71
N ILE A 104 -6.36 -6.26 3.87
CA ILE A 104 -6.55 -4.82 4.02
C ILE A 104 -5.17 -4.19 4.09
N ASN A 105 -4.70 -3.59 3.02
CA ASN A 105 -3.40 -2.91 2.97
C ASN A 105 -3.39 -1.82 1.90
N ALA A 106 -2.55 -0.81 2.14
CA ALA A 106 -2.09 0.16 1.17
C ALA A 106 -0.64 0.50 1.51
N PHE A 107 0.15 0.86 0.54
CA PHE A 107 1.52 1.30 0.77
C PHE A 107 2.03 2.18 -0.35
N THR A 108 2.92 3.08 0.00
CA THR A 108 3.57 3.99 -0.93
C THR A 108 5.06 3.68 -1.03
N LEU A 109 5.55 3.54 -2.25
CA LEU A 109 6.96 3.43 -2.58
C LEU A 109 7.58 4.83 -2.75
N PRO A 110 8.90 4.95 -2.72
CA PRO A 110 9.58 6.21 -3.06
C PRO A 110 9.07 6.76 -4.39
N GLY A 111 9.05 8.09 -4.51
CA GLY A 111 8.72 8.74 -5.77
C GLY A 111 7.24 8.73 -6.16
N GLY A 112 6.32 8.47 -5.21
CA GLY A 112 4.88 8.62 -5.41
C GLY A 112 4.19 7.43 -6.10
N PHE A 113 4.79 6.24 -6.10
CA PHE A 113 4.14 5.01 -6.56
C PHE A 113 3.38 4.38 -5.40
N MET A 114 2.06 4.31 -5.51
CA MET A 114 1.16 3.81 -4.47
C MET A 114 0.43 2.55 -4.93
N TYR A 115 0.19 1.66 -3.99
CA TYR A 115 -0.60 0.45 -4.19
C TYR A 115 -1.70 0.36 -3.14
N LEU A 116 -2.91 0.00 -3.58
CA LEU A 116 -4.08 -0.22 -2.74
C LEU A 116 -4.60 -1.63 -2.97
N ASN A 117 -4.76 -2.42 -1.91
CA ASN A 117 -5.33 -3.75 -2.02
C ASN A 117 -6.85 -3.70 -2.15
N THR A 118 -7.42 -4.65 -2.91
CA THR A 118 -8.89 -4.80 -3.01
C THR A 118 -9.54 -5.05 -1.66
N GLY A 119 -8.81 -5.66 -0.70
CA GLY A 119 -9.28 -5.86 0.66
C GLY A 119 -9.60 -4.55 1.37
N THR A 120 -8.83 -3.49 1.15
CA THR A 120 -9.07 -2.16 1.73
C THR A 120 -10.36 -1.54 1.21
N LEU A 121 -10.60 -1.61 -0.11
CA LEU A 121 -11.85 -1.16 -0.73
C LEU A 121 -13.07 -1.92 -0.18
N MET A 122 -12.93 -3.21 0.05
CA MET A 122 -14.02 -4.06 0.55
C MET A 122 -14.29 -3.88 2.04
N ALA A 123 -13.25 -3.58 2.83
CA ALA A 123 -13.36 -3.37 4.27
C ALA A 123 -13.96 -2.01 4.63
N ALA A 124 -13.76 -1.00 3.80
CA ALA A 124 -14.35 0.32 4.00
C ALA A 124 -15.88 0.27 3.84
N ASP A 125 -16.61 0.93 4.72
CA ASP A 125 -18.06 1.06 4.63
C ASP A 125 -18.45 2.23 3.72
N GLU A 126 -17.63 3.29 3.73
CA GLU A 126 -17.84 4.55 3.03
C GLU A 126 -16.58 5.01 2.30
N GLU A 127 -16.74 5.91 1.32
CA GLU A 127 -15.65 6.39 0.47
C GLU A 127 -14.58 7.14 1.27
N ASP A 128 -14.98 7.93 2.25
CA ASP A 128 -14.07 8.74 3.08
C ASP A 128 -13.09 7.87 3.89
N GLN A 129 -13.46 6.63 4.24
CA GLN A 129 -12.56 5.67 4.87
C GLN A 129 -11.43 5.24 3.93
N VAL A 130 -11.75 5.00 2.65
CA VAL A 130 -10.73 4.73 1.62
C VAL A 130 -9.87 5.96 1.36
N ALA A 131 -10.51 7.13 1.29
CA ALA A 131 -9.82 8.41 1.14
C ALA A 131 -8.84 8.65 2.30
N GLY A 132 -9.20 8.27 3.53
CA GLY A 132 -8.34 8.35 4.71
C GLY A 132 -7.07 7.53 4.58
N VAL A 133 -7.20 6.27 4.16
CA VAL A 133 -6.04 5.40 3.92
C VAL A 133 -5.12 5.98 2.84
N ILE A 134 -5.69 6.43 1.72
CA ILE A 134 -4.93 7.06 0.63
C ILE A 134 -4.26 8.36 1.09
N ALA A 135 -4.95 9.18 1.89
CA ALA A 135 -4.41 10.44 2.41
C ALA A 135 -3.22 10.21 3.37
N HIS A 136 -3.28 9.19 4.21
CA HIS A 136 -2.17 8.76 5.07
C HIS A 136 -0.93 8.38 4.22
N GLU A 137 -1.12 7.59 3.17
CA GLU A 137 -0.05 7.22 2.25
C GLU A 137 0.54 8.43 1.50
N ILE A 138 -0.31 9.39 1.12
CA ILE A 138 0.15 10.68 0.56
C ILE A 138 0.94 11.46 1.60
N GLY A 139 0.58 11.40 2.89
CA GLY A 139 1.32 11.98 4.00
C GLY A 139 2.76 11.46 4.05
N HIS A 140 2.96 10.15 3.96
CA HIS A 140 4.29 9.55 3.89
C HIS A 140 5.09 10.02 2.68
N ALA A 141 4.46 10.09 1.50
CA ALA A 141 5.10 10.55 0.28
C ALA A 141 5.47 12.05 0.33
N ALA A 142 4.57 12.91 0.83
CA ALA A 142 4.78 14.34 0.95
C ALA A 142 5.89 14.69 1.96
N ALA A 143 5.91 14.01 3.12
CA ALA A 143 6.96 14.14 4.12
C ALA A 143 8.29 13.49 3.67
N ARG A 144 8.29 12.68 2.62
CA ARG A 144 9.44 11.93 2.10
C ARG A 144 10.06 10.99 3.16
N HIS A 145 9.19 10.33 3.94
CA HIS A 145 9.63 9.45 5.04
C HIS A 145 10.56 8.35 4.55
N TRP A 146 10.32 7.80 3.36
CA TRP A 146 11.18 6.79 2.76
C TRP A 146 12.59 7.34 2.47
N ALA A 147 12.70 8.52 1.86
CA ALA A 147 13.98 9.15 1.56
C ALA A 147 14.74 9.53 2.84
N GLN A 148 14.04 9.99 3.88
CA GLN A 148 14.60 10.23 5.20
C GLN A 148 15.14 8.94 5.83
N GLN A 149 14.39 7.85 5.76
CA GLN A 149 14.79 6.54 6.29
C GLN A 149 16.04 6.01 5.58
N MET A 150 16.09 6.11 4.25
CA MET A 150 17.29 5.76 3.47
C MET A 150 18.48 6.64 3.82
N THR A 151 18.26 7.92 4.08
CA THR A 151 19.32 8.83 4.55
C THR A 151 19.88 8.38 5.88
N ARG A 152 19.01 8.05 6.85
CA ARG A 152 19.42 7.52 8.16
C ARG A 152 20.20 6.21 8.00
N ALA A 153 19.74 5.29 7.15
CA ALA A 153 20.42 4.03 6.87
C ALA A 153 21.81 4.25 6.29
N THR A 154 21.93 5.16 5.32
CA THR A 154 23.21 5.50 4.69
C THR A 154 24.18 6.12 5.69
N ILE A 155 23.73 7.06 6.52
CA ILE A 155 24.56 7.65 7.57
C ILE A 155 25.04 6.58 8.55
N MET A 156 24.16 5.67 9.00
CA MET A 156 24.54 4.57 9.88
C MET A 156 25.57 3.65 9.22
N GLN A 157 25.41 3.37 7.93
CA GLN A 157 26.35 2.55 7.17
C GLN A 157 27.74 3.20 7.13
N PHE A 158 27.83 4.51 6.88
CA PHE A 158 29.08 5.23 6.94
C PHE A 158 29.66 5.32 8.36
N ALA A 159 28.82 5.42 9.39
CA ALA A 159 29.28 5.43 10.78
C ALA A 159 29.90 4.10 11.22
N MET A 160 29.58 2.99 10.53
CA MET A 160 30.19 1.68 10.79
C MET A 160 31.63 1.54 10.21
N ILE A 161 32.02 2.36 9.23
CA ILE A 161 33.35 2.27 8.60
C ILE A 161 34.49 2.40 9.63
N PRO A 162 34.48 3.39 10.54
CA PRO A 162 35.54 3.48 11.57
C PRO A 162 35.62 2.26 12.49
N MET A 163 34.49 1.57 12.73
CA MET A 163 34.47 0.35 13.55
C MET A 163 35.29 -0.78 12.95
N MET A 164 35.42 -0.85 11.62
CA MET A 164 36.23 -1.87 10.95
C MET A 164 37.73 -1.74 11.25
N PHE A 165 38.18 -0.57 11.75
CA PHE A 165 39.58 -0.30 12.11
C PHE A 165 39.83 -0.42 13.63
N ILE A 166 38.81 -0.76 14.43
CA ILE A 166 38.99 -0.98 15.86
C ILE A 166 39.45 -2.43 16.07
N PRO A 167 40.63 -2.64 16.70
CA PRO A 167 41.06 -4.00 17.04
C PRO A 167 40.06 -4.65 18.00
N MET A 168 39.39 -5.69 17.53
CA MET A 168 38.48 -6.50 18.35
C MET A 168 38.74 -7.99 18.10
N SER A 169 38.39 -8.83 19.08
CA SER A 169 38.51 -10.27 18.90
C SER A 169 37.55 -10.76 17.83
N TYR A 170 37.92 -11.82 17.10
CA TYR A 170 37.10 -12.38 16.02
C TYR A 170 35.64 -12.69 16.44
N PRO A 171 35.36 -13.27 17.62
CA PRO A 171 33.97 -13.52 18.04
C PRO A 171 33.16 -12.22 18.22
N VAL A 172 33.79 -11.17 18.75
CA VAL A 172 33.13 -9.85 18.91
C VAL A 172 32.86 -9.22 17.53
N TYR A 173 33.81 -9.27 16.62
CA TYR A 173 33.64 -8.80 15.25
C TYR A 173 32.49 -9.50 14.56
N MET A 174 32.43 -10.85 14.64
CA MET A 174 31.34 -11.63 14.04
C MET A 174 29.99 -11.30 14.65
N GLY A 175 29.90 -11.14 15.96
CA GLY A 175 28.63 -10.75 16.63
C GLY A 175 28.14 -9.36 16.21
N VAL A 176 29.05 -8.39 16.07
CA VAL A 176 28.71 -7.05 15.58
C VAL A 176 28.24 -7.10 14.11
N MET A 177 28.94 -7.88 13.27
CA MET A 177 28.55 -8.05 11.87
C MET A 177 27.21 -8.76 11.71
N GLU A 178 26.94 -9.78 12.48
CA GLU A 178 25.65 -10.48 12.50
C GLU A 178 24.52 -9.56 12.93
N ALA A 179 24.70 -8.82 14.02
CA ALA A 179 23.73 -7.82 14.47
C ALA A 179 23.49 -6.73 13.40
N TYR A 180 24.52 -6.29 12.71
CA TYR A 180 24.42 -5.32 11.63
C TYR A 180 23.67 -5.89 10.41
N MET A 181 24.06 -7.08 9.95
CA MET A 181 23.48 -7.68 8.74
C MET A 181 22.01 -8.09 8.92
N ASN A 182 21.63 -8.51 10.13
CA ASN A 182 20.27 -8.97 10.42
C ASN A 182 19.39 -7.88 11.05
N GLY A 183 19.95 -7.05 11.90
CA GLY A 183 19.19 -6.03 12.65
C GLY A 183 18.89 -4.77 11.85
N VAL A 184 19.87 -4.28 11.10
CA VAL A 184 19.71 -3.02 10.35
C VAL A 184 18.65 -3.13 9.24
N PRO A 185 18.65 -4.13 8.35
CA PRO A 185 17.61 -4.23 7.31
C PRO A 185 16.20 -4.29 7.88
N LEU A 186 15.99 -5.04 8.97
CA LEU A 186 14.67 -5.17 9.60
C LEU A 186 14.18 -3.86 10.24
N ALA A 187 15.11 -3.09 10.83
CA ALA A 187 14.77 -1.78 11.42
C ALA A 187 14.35 -0.74 10.38
N PHE A 188 14.78 -0.91 9.12
CA PHE A 188 14.44 0.00 8.02
C PHE A 188 13.23 -0.43 7.19
N LEU A 189 12.56 -1.53 7.53
CA LEU A 189 11.33 -1.96 6.85
C LEU A 189 10.08 -1.27 7.40
N LYS A 190 10.17 -0.63 8.58
CA LYS A 190 9.02 0.02 9.23
C LYS A 190 9.30 1.48 9.50
N PHE A 191 8.30 2.31 9.30
CA PHE A 191 8.36 3.71 9.71
C PHE A 191 8.40 3.84 11.24
N SER A 192 9.02 4.90 11.73
CA SER A 192 9.03 5.16 13.16
C SER A 192 7.64 5.64 13.61
N ARG A 193 7.33 5.52 14.91
CA ARG A 193 6.07 6.06 15.46
C ARG A 193 5.88 7.55 15.16
N LYS A 194 6.96 8.32 15.07
CA LYS A 194 6.90 9.74 14.71
C LYS A 194 6.56 9.95 13.25
N ASP A 195 7.11 9.12 12.36
CA ASP A 195 6.81 9.18 10.93
C ASP A 195 5.32 8.81 10.69
N GLU A 196 4.79 7.84 11.48
CA GLU A 196 3.38 7.47 11.45
C GLU A 196 2.46 8.60 11.94
N GLN A 197 2.79 9.21 13.08
CA GLN A 197 2.04 10.35 13.61
C GLN A 197 2.06 11.54 12.66
N GLU A 198 3.19 11.81 12.00
CA GLU A 198 3.28 12.87 11.01
C GLU A 198 2.44 12.56 9.76
N ALA A 199 2.43 11.29 9.30
CA ALA A 199 1.58 10.87 8.18
C ALA A 199 0.09 10.96 8.53
N ASP A 200 -0.32 10.60 9.75
CA ASP A 200 -1.68 10.78 10.24
C ASP A 200 -2.06 12.26 10.23
N PHE A 201 -1.23 13.09 10.85
CA PHE A 201 -1.43 14.54 10.94
C PHE A 201 -1.61 15.19 9.56
N LEU A 202 -0.74 14.87 8.61
CA LEU A 202 -0.83 15.39 7.25
C LEU A 202 -2.06 14.81 6.52
N GLY A 203 -2.31 13.51 6.66
CA GLY A 203 -3.41 12.81 6.01
C GLY A 203 -4.77 13.38 6.42
N LEU A 204 -4.99 13.64 7.72
CA LEU A 204 -6.23 14.26 8.22
C LEU A 204 -6.48 15.62 7.61
N GLN A 205 -5.42 16.44 7.48
CA GLN A 205 -5.52 17.75 6.85
C GLN A 205 -5.80 17.67 5.35
N TYR A 206 -5.21 16.68 4.66
CA TYR A 206 -5.46 16.46 3.22
C TYR A 206 -6.89 15.97 2.96
N MET A 207 -7.43 15.09 3.83
CA MET A 207 -8.85 14.72 3.81
C MET A 207 -9.74 15.94 3.95
N TYR A 208 -9.48 16.74 4.99
CA TYR A 208 -10.22 17.97 5.25
C TYR A 208 -10.17 18.92 4.04
N LYS A 209 -8.98 19.18 3.47
CA LYS A 209 -8.83 20.07 2.31
C LYS A 209 -9.56 19.54 1.08
N ALA A 210 -9.55 18.23 0.87
CA ALA A 210 -10.23 17.54 -0.24
C ALA A 210 -11.75 17.43 -0.04
N GLY A 211 -12.27 17.78 1.15
CA GLY A 211 -13.71 17.78 1.45
C GLY A 211 -14.22 16.53 2.15
N TYR A 212 -13.39 15.53 2.44
CA TYR A 212 -13.75 14.32 3.17
C TYR A 212 -13.82 14.56 4.69
N ASP A 213 -14.57 13.70 5.41
CA ASP A 213 -14.59 13.74 6.88
C ASP A 213 -13.33 13.08 7.46
N PRO A 214 -12.46 13.84 8.17
CA PRO A 214 -11.27 13.25 8.80
C PRO A 214 -11.58 12.20 9.88
N ASN A 215 -12.76 12.25 10.50
CA ASN A 215 -13.15 11.26 11.51
C ASN A 215 -13.32 9.85 10.92
N ALA A 216 -13.62 9.75 9.63
CA ALA A 216 -13.74 8.46 8.95
C ALA A 216 -12.44 7.65 8.96
N PHE A 217 -11.28 8.31 8.87
CA PHE A 217 -9.97 7.67 9.00
C PHE A 217 -9.77 7.05 10.38
N VAL A 218 -10.11 7.80 11.43
CA VAL A 218 -10.02 7.33 12.82
C VAL A 218 -10.98 6.15 13.04
N GLY A 219 -12.21 6.25 12.53
CA GLY A 219 -13.20 5.19 12.60
C GLY A 219 -12.75 3.91 11.88
N PHE A 220 -12.13 4.04 10.70
CA PHE A 220 -11.58 2.91 9.97
C PHE A 220 -10.45 2.21 10.71
N PHE A 221 -9.55 2.96 11.34
CA PHE A 221 -8.49 2.40 12.18
C PHE A 221 -9.05 1.64 13.38
N GLY A 222 -10.07 2.20 14.04
CA GLY A 222 -10.77 1.52 15.14
C GLY A 222 -11.37 0.19 14.68
N LYS A 223 -12.06 0.19 13.52
CA LYS A 223 -12.63 -1.01 12.92
C LYS A 223 -11.57 -2.08 12.62
N VAL A 224 -10.44 -1.70 12.04
CA VAL A 224 -9.33 -2.61 11.73
C VAL A 224 -8.74 -3.21 13.01
N MET A 225 -8.55 -2.41 14.05
CA MET A 225 -8.06 -2.89 15.35
C MET A 225 -9.03 -3.87 16.01
N ASP A 226 -10.32 -3.61 15.93
CA ASP A 226 -11.34 -4.50 16.51
C ASP A 226 -11.43 -5.83 15.76
N GLU A 227 -11.26 -5.82 14.45
CA GLU A 227 -11.21 -7.04 13.65
C GLU A 227 -9.98 -7.89 14.00
N GLU A 228 -8.80 -7.27 14.15
CA GLU A 228 -7.59 -7.97 14.60
C GLU A 228 -7.76 -8.59 16.00
N ARG A 229 -8.44 -7.90 16.91
CA ARG A 229 -8.74 -8.44 18.25
C ARG A 229 -9.67 -9.64 18.20
N ARG A 230 -10.67 -9.64 17.31
CA ARG A 230 -11.65 -10.74 17.16
C ARG A 230 -11.06 -11.94 16.47
N SER A 231 -10.12 -11.74 15.55
CA SER A 231 -9.53 -12.78 14.73
C SER A 231 -8.01 -12.60 14.65
N PRO A 232 -7.26 -12.87 15.76
CA PRO A 232 -5.82 -12.68 15.78
C PRO A 232 -5.12 -13.47 14.67
N GLY A 233 -4.31 -12.79 13.87
CA GLY A 233 -3.54 -13.41 12.78
C GLY A 233 -4.31 -13.59 11.47
N SER A 234 -5.62 -13.38 11.41
CA SER A 234 -6.37 -13.35 10.15
C SER A 234 -6.11 -12.07 9.37
N MET A 235 -5.78 -11.00 10.10
CA MET A 235 -5.46 -9.69 9.58
C MET A 235 -4.03 -9.24 9.94
N ALA A 236 -3.19 -10.15 10.47
CA ALA A 236 -1.82 -9.83 10.90
C ALA A 236 -0.90 -9.29 9.79
N LYS A 237 -1.33 -9.34 8.53
CA LYS A 237 -0.70 -8.65 7.41
C LYS A 237 -1.29 -7.25 7.17
N VAL A 238 -2.42 -6.96 7.81
CA VAL A 238 -3.10 -5.68 7.69
C VAL A 238 -2.32 -4.64 8.46
N PHE A 239 -1.89 -3.60 7.79
CA PHE A 239 -1.08 -2.54 8.39
C PHE A 239 0.14 -3.05 9.19
N ALA A 240 0.73 -4.19 8.76
CA ALA A 240 1.98 -4.68 9.38
C ALA A 240 3.09 -3.63 9.30
N ASP A 241 3.03 -2.80 8.27
CA ASP A 241 3.96 -1.72 8.03
C ASP A 241 3.56 -0.43 8.77
N HIS A 242 2.25 -0.24 9.04
CA HIS A 242 1.64 0.94 9.67
C HIS A 242 0.67 0.55 10.80
N PRO A 243 1.12 -0.11 11.89
CA PRO A 243 0.20 -0.64 12.89
C PRO A 243 -0.62 0.47 13.54
N PRO A 244 -1.96 0.39 13.48
CA PRO A 244 -2.80 1.30 14.23
C PRO A 244 -2.58 1.05 15.73
N THR A 245 -2.38 2.12 16.49
CA THR A 245 -2.24 2.05 17.95
C THR A 245 -3.29 2.96 18.58
N GLY A 246 -3.69 2.61 19.82
CA GLY A 246 -4.61 3.47 20.57
C GLY A 246 -4.09 4.91 20.71
N ASP A 247 -2.78 5.07 20.87
CA ASP A 247 -2.14 6.40 20.98
C ASP A 247 -2.30 7.20 19.68
N ARG A 248 -2.22 6.56 18.49
CA ARG A 248 -2.43 7.23 17.20
C ARG A 248 -3.88 7.69 17.05
N ILE A 249 -4.83 6.86 17.45
CA ILE A 249 -6.27 7.20 17.41
C ILE A 249 -6.53 8.44 18.28
N ILE A 250 -6.07 8.42 19.53
CA ILE A 250 -6.25 9.55 20.45
C ILE A 250 -5.60 10.83 19.92
N ALA A 251 -4.37 10.74 19.41
CA ALA A 251 -3.67 11.88 18.82
C ALA A 251 -4.44 12.43 17.62
N SER A 252 -4.94 11.58 16.72
CA SER A 252 -5.73 12.00 15.56
C SER A 252 -7.03 12.68 15.95
N GLU A 253 -7.76 12.17 16.95
CA GLU A 253 -8.98 12.81 17.48
C GLU A 253 -8.68 14.19 18.08
N GLU A 254 -7.58 14.32 18.82
CA GLU A 254 -7.16 15.61 19.36
C GLU A 254 -6.80 16.63 18.27
N GLU A 255 -6.09 16.18 17.22
CA GLU A 255 -5.70 17.02 16.09
C GLU A 255 -6.92 17.52 15.31
N ILE A 256 -7.89 16.65 15.01
CA ILE A 256 -9.14 17.03 14.36
C ILE A 256 -9.84 18.13 15.16
N GLN A 257 -9.90 17.99 16.49
CA GLN A 257 -10.59 18.96 17.33
C GLN A 257 -9.85 20.30 17.47
N LYS A 258 -8.51 20.28 17.48
CA LYS A 258 -7.70 21.47 17.75
C LYS A 258 -7.38 22.29 16.51
N ILE A 259 -7.17 21.63 15.36
CA ILE A 259 -6.56 22.23 14.16
C ILE A 259 -7.59 22.41 13.05
N LEU A 260 -8.52 21.46 12.88
CA LEU A 260 -9.43 21.48 11.75
C LEU A 260 -10.71 22.27 12.07
N PRO A 261 -10.99 23.38 11.35
CA PRO A 261 -12.25 24.09 11.49
C PRO A 261 -13.42 23.17 11.15
N LYS A 262 -14.52 23.28 11.91
CA LYS A 262 -15.74 22.52 11.61
C LYS A 262 -16.32 22.97 10.28
N ARG A 263 -16.64 22.02 9.41
CA ARG A 263 -17.39 22.26 8.17
C ARG A 263 -18.86 21.90 8.36
N PRO A 264 -19.76 22.58 7.65
CA PRO A 264 -21.19 22.25 7.69
C PRO A 264 -21.49 20.90 7.01
N GLU A 265 -20.68 20.52 6.01
CA GLU A 265 -20.87 19.31 5.22
C GLU A 265 -19.54 18.71 4.84
N TYR A 266 -19.48 17.38 4.79
CA TYR A 266 -18.37 16.58 4.32
C TYR A 266 -18.85 15.59 3.25
N LEU A 267 -17.97 15.24 2.35
CA LEU A 267 -18.15 14.11 1.45
C LEU A 267 -17.87 12.82 2.24
N VAL A 268 -18.93 12.09 2.55
CA VAL A 268 -18.84 10.82 3.30
C VAL A 268 -18.77 9.66 2.33
N SER A 269 -19.74 9.53 1.45
CA SER A 269 -19.79 8.47 0.43
C SER A 269 -20.47 8.95 -0.83
N THR A 270 -20.22 8.24 -1.93
CA THR A 270 -20.85 8.49 -3.23
C THR A 270 -21.58 7.24 -3.71
N SER A 271 -22.63 7.42 -4.53
CA SER A 271 -23.30 6.29 -5.19
C SER A 271 -22.32 5.49 -6.07
N GLU A 272 -21.30 6.15 -6.58
CA GLU A 272 -20.25 5.49 -7.35
C GLU A 272 -19.42 4.53 -6.49
N PHE A 273 -19.11 4.88 -5.24
CA PHE A 273 -18.44 3.98 -4.32
C PHE A 273 -19.24 2.69 -4.11
N ASP A 274 -20.55 2.80 -3.96
CA ASP A 274 -21.45 1.63 -3.82
C ASP A 274 -21.41 0.76 -5.08
N ASP A 275 -21.44 1.37 -6.27
CA ASP A 275 -21.29 0.65 -7.54
C ASP A 275 -19.94 -0.05 -7.66
N ILE A 276 -18.86 0.58 -7.22
CA ILE A 276 -17.51 -0.01 -7.17
C ILE A 276 -17.46 -1.20 -6.22
N LYS A 277 -18.05 -1.10 -5.03
CA LYS A 277 -18.14 -2.23 -4.08
C LYS A 277 -18.95 -3.39 -4.67
N ALA A 278 -20.10 -3.12 -5.27
CA ALA A 278 -20.92 -4.13 -5.93
C ALA A 278 -20.17 -4.83 -7.08
N ARG A 279 -19.44 -4.05 -7.89
CA ARG A 279 -18.59 -4.56 -8.96
C ARG A 279 -17.46 -5.44 -8.42
N MET A 280 -16.76 -5.01 -7.37
CA MET A 280 -15.73 -5.80 -6.69
C MET A 280 -16.30 -7.12 -6.17
N GLN A 281 -17.45 -7.09 -5.49
CA GLN A 281 -18.12 -8.30 -4.98
C GLN A 281 -18.45 -9.30 -6.10
N THR A 282 -18.88 -8.78 -7.25
CA THR A 282 -19.16 -9.59 -8.44
C THR A 282 -17.88 -10.27 -8.95
N LEU A 283 -16.77 -9.54 -9.09
CA LEU A 283 -15.49 -10.08 -9.52
C LEU A 283 -14.96 -11.17 -8.57
N ILE A 284 -15.06 -10.93 -7.25
CA ILE A 284 -14.66 -11.90 -6.23
C ILE A 284 -15.50 -13.18 -6.33
N THR A 285 -16.81 -13.04 -6.50
CA THR A 285 -17.73 -14.17 -6.62
C THR A 285 -17.48 -14.99 -7.87
N GLN A 286 -17.28 -14.35 -9.01
CA GLN A 286 -16.93 -15.01 -10.28
C GLN A 286 -15.64 -15.82 -10.17
N ARG A 287 -14.60 -15.27 -9.54
CA ARG A 287 -13.32 -15.97 -9.31
C ARG A 287 -13.48 -17.18 -8.40
N LYS A 288 -14.25 -17.05 -7.32
CA LYS A 288 -14.56 -18.20 -6.41
C LYS A 288 -15.26 -19.34 -7.15
N ARG A 289 -16.15 -19.03 -8.11
CA ARG A 289 -16.82 -20.03 -8.96
C ARG A 289 -15.83 -20.69 -9.92
N GLN A 290 -15.00 -19.90 -10.60
CA GLN A 290 -13.97 -20.42 -11.51
C GLN A 290 -12.95 -21.32 -10.80
N SER A 291 -12.51 -20.94 -9.59
CA SER A 291 -11.56 -21.75 -8.80
C SER A 291 -12.16 -23.07 -8.28
N LYS A 292 -13.49 -23.13 -8.12
CA LYS A 292 -14.22 -24.37 -7.72
C LYS A 292 -14.59 -25.28 -8.90
N GLY A 293 -14.18 -24.94 -10.12
CA GLY A 293 -14.53 -25.70 -11.32
C GLY A 293 -16.01 -25.59 -11.71
N ASP A 294 -16.74 -24.65 -11.12
CA ASP A 294 -18.12 -24.37 -11.44
C ASP A 294 -18.17 -23.55 -12.73
N THR A 295 -18.04 -24.22 -13.85
CA THR A 295 -18.37 -23.65 -15.15
C THR A 295 -19.85 -23.34 -15.10
N GLY A 296 -20.22 -22.07 -15.18
CA GLY A 296 -21.60 -21.57 -15.12
C GLY A 296 -22.57 -22.36 -16.01
N PRO A 297 -23.87 -22.04 -15.96
CA PRO A 297 -24.88 -22.89 -16.58
C PRO A 297 -24.54 -23.19 -18.03
N THR A 298 -24.02 -24.36 -18.27
CA THR A 298 -23.92 -24.94 -19.62
C THR A 298 -25.35 -25.21 -20.07
N LEU A 299 -25.75 -24.60 -21.19
CA LEU A 299 -26.96 -24.99 -21.89
C LEU A 299 -26.90 -26.49 -22.12
N ARG A 300 -27.58 -27.27 -21.29
CA ARG A 300 -27.66 -28.69 -21.44
C ARG A 300 -28.33 -28.93 -22.76
N LYS A 301 -27.61 -29.48 -23.73
CA LYS A 301 -28.15 -29.91 -25.01
C LYS A 301 -29.31 -30.88 -24.68
N ARG A 302 -30.54 -30.50 -25.04
CA ARG A 302 -31.73 -31.30 -24.81
C ARG A 302 -31.48 -32.64 -25.49
N SER A 303 -31.33 -33.71 -24.72
CA SER A 303 -31.34 -35.09 -25.26
C SER A 303 -32.72 -35.32 -25.83
N THR A 304 -32.81 -35.46 -27.12
CA THR A 304 -34.01 -36.02 -27.80
C THR A 304 -34.25 -37.38 -27.22
N PRO A 305 -35.47 -37.74 -26.84
CA PRO A 305 -35.78 -39.10 -26.41
C PRO A 305 -35.65 -40.03 -27.59
N ASP A 306 -34.75 -40.99 -27.46
CA ASP A 306 -34.59 -42.08 -28.41
C ASP A 306 -35.77 -43.03 -28.25
N SER A 307 -36.48 -43.17 -29.35
CA SER A 307 -37.61 -44.08 -29.44
C SER A 307 -37.14 -45.42 -30.01
N THR A 308 -37.39 -46.48 -29.29
CA THR A 308 -37.66 -47.85 -29.69
C THR A 308 -36.47 -48.81 -29.96
N SER A 309 -36.25 -49.65 -29.00
CA SER A 309 -36.10 -51.13 -29.02
C SER A 309 -36.03 -51.87 -30.38
N THR A 310 -35.08 -52.77 -30.62
CA THR A 310 -35.14 -54.23 -30.42
C THR A 310 -33.85 -54.87 -30.94
N PRO A 311 -33.41 -56.01 -30.41
CA PRO A 311 -32.07 -56.56 -30.63
C PRO A 311 -32.02 -57.55 -31.78
N THR A 312 -30.94 -57.60 -32.54
CA THR A 312 -30.52 -58.85 -33.23
C THR A 312 -29.03 -58.84 -33.54
N GLN A 313 -28.45 -59.96 -33.35
CA GLN A 313 -27.13 -60.54 -33.43
C GLN A 313 -26.20 -60.16 -34.58
N SER A 314 -24.93 -60.22 -34.23
CA SER A 314 -23.82 -60.84 -34.95
C SER A 314 -23.27 -60.17 -36.22
N GLY A 315 -21.95 -59.98 -36.23
CA GLY A 315 -21.17 -60.01 -37.45
C GLY A 315 -19.98 -59.07 -37.53
N LYS A 316 -18.85 -59.63 -37.42
CA LYS A 316 -17.45 -59.24 -37.69
C LYS A 316 -17.17 -58.16 -38.74
N GLN A 317 -16.10 -57.44 -38.42
CA GLN A 317 -14.99 -57.03 -39.32
C GLN A 317 -15.14 -55.76 -40.17
N GLY A 318 -14.06 -54.95 -40.08
CA GLY A 318 -13.52 -54.20 -41.18
C GLY A 318 -13.35 -52.72 -40.89
N GLY A 319 -12.05 -52.27 -40.86
CA GLY A 319 -11.66 -50.90 -40.64
C GLY A 319 -12.11 -49.94 -41.76
N ASP A 320 -12.08 -48.68 -41.46
CA ASP A 320 -11.45 -47.66 -42.31
C ASP A 320 -11.37 -46.33 -41.59
N SER A 321 -10.28 -45.67 -41.85
CA SER A 321 -9.91 -44.30 -41.45
C SER A 321 -10.77 -43.27 -42.16
N GLY A 322 -11.28 -42.31 -41.43
CA GLY A 322 -11.94 -41.15 -42.02
C GLY A 322 -11.68 -39.90 -41.20
N ASP A 323 -10.90 -39.01 -41.76
CA ASP A 323 -10.58 -37.65 -41.29
C ASP A 323 -11.82 -36.81 -40.99
N ASP A 324 -12.04 -36.40 -39.74
CA ASP A 324 -12.97 -35.34 -39.39
C ASP A 324 -12.21 -34.02 -39.28
N GLN A 325 -12.13 -33.27 -40.37
CA GLN A 325 -11.76 -31.86 -40.35
C GLN A 325 -12.97 -30.99 -39.98
N PRO A 326 -12.82 -29.99 -39.12
CA PRO A 326 -13.90 -29.05 -38.79
C PRO A 326 -14.21 -28.12 -40.00
N PRO A 327 -15.45 -27.66 -40.17
CA PRO A 327 -15.86 -26.86 -41.31
C PRO A 327 -15.24 -25.46 -41.32
N VAL A 328 -14.64 -25.10 -42.45
CA VAL A 328 -14.09 -23.79 -42.75
C VAL A 328 -15.20 -22.85 -43.22
N LEU A 329 -15.36 -21.68 -42.56
CA LEU A 329 -16.25 -20.62 -43.00
C LEU A 329 -15.68 -19.92 -44.25
N GLN A 330 -16.36 -20.03 -45.40
CA GLN A 330 -16.07 -19.25 -46.60
C GLN A 330 -16.80 -17.92 -46.55
N ARG A 331 -16.04 -16.85 -46.81
CA ARG A 331 -16.53 -15.49 -46.98
C ARG A 331 -17.19 -15.41 -48.39
N ARG A 332 -18.43 -14.89 -48.45
CA ARG A 332 -19.07 -14.49 -49.70
C ARG A 332 -18.72 -13.03 -49.96
N ASP A 333 -18.30 -12.76 -51.19
CA ASP A 333 -18.07 -11.44 -51.75
C ASP A 333 -19.39 -10.66 -51.93
#